data_96c4f873bb71becf60296f46dde199ee
#
_entry.id   96c4f873bb71becf60296f46dde199ee
#
_cell.length_a   1.000
_cell.length_b   1.000
_cell.length_c   1.000
_cell.angle_alpha   90.00
_cell.angle_beta   90.00
_cell.angle_gamma   90.00
#
_symmetry.space_group_name_H-M   'P 1'
#
loop_
_entity.id
_entity.type
_entity.pdbx_description
1 polymer ?
#
loop_
_entity_poly.entity_id
_entity_poly.type
_entity_poly.pdbx_seq_one_letter_code
_entity_poly.pdbx_strand_id
1 'polypeptide(L)'
;QFAQAQKMEAVGRLAGGVAHDFNNMLTSILGFTEIAMAKLDRGSPIQDDLKEVRAAGKRSAEIVRQLLAFARRQPVSPRLLSINETIDGMLKMLRRLIGEDIELAWRPQVDLWRVMMDPSQIDQILANLCVNARDALPQGGKIAIETRNVPLDEEDCAGHEGLKKGNFVLLAVSDNGCGMDKETLAKIFEPFFTTKEAGRGTGLGLATVYGIVNQNDGLINVYSEPGVGTTFKIYLPMHPEESSREGMRPEEEIPKGRGETVLIAEDEETVLMVAKRVLEKLGYKTLAARRPNEAIAIAESHTGDIHLLLTDVVMPQMNGKELAGRIKLLRPGLKVLFMSGYTADAIALHGIIEEGVEFIQKPLSSAELGKKIKKMMTEG
;
A
#
# COMPACT_ATOMS: atom_id res chain seq x y z
N GLN A 1 9.21 21.14 17.33
CA GLN A 1 9.56 20.37 16.10
C GLN A 1 10.56 19.25 16.40
N PHE A 2 11.67 19.47 17.13
CA PHE A 2 12.69 18.43 17.39
C PHE A 2 12.16 17.28 18.28
N ALA A 3 11.40 17.57 19.31
CA ALA A 3 10.79 16.57 20.19
C ALA A 3 9.72 15.72 19.46
N GLN A 4 9.04 16.30 18.48
CA GLN A 4 8.02 15.64 17.68
C GLN A 4 8.67 14.70 16.65
N ALA A 5 9.82 15.10 16.08
CA ALA A 5 10.61 14.25 15.19
C ALA A 5 11.18 13.01 15.91
N GLN A 6 11.74 13.18 17.13
CA GLN A 6 12.23 12.05 17.94
C GLN A 6 11.11 11.07 18.37
N LYS A 7 9.95 11.59 18.74
CA LYS A 7 8.78 10.77 19.08
C LYS A 7 8.29 9.98 17.88
N MET A 8 8.36 10.58 16.70
CA MET A 8 8.01 9.98 15.43
C MET A 8 8.96 8.84 15.01
N GLU A 9 10.27 9.04 15.24
CA GLU A 9 11.29 8.02 14.96
C GLU A 9 11.16 6.78 15.87
N ALA A 10 10.89 6.98 17.16
CA ALA A 10 10.67 5.90 18.11
C ALA A 10 9.41 5.07 17.77
N VAL A 11 8.30 5.75 17.41
CA VAL A 11 7.06 5.11 16.98
C VAL A 11 7.25 4.39 15.63
N GLY A 12 8.03 4.96 14.71
CA GLY A 12 8.35 4.34 13.43
C GLY A 12 9.10 3.01 13.58
N ARG A 13 10.10 2.94 14.47
CA ARG A 13 10.85 1.70 14.75
C ARG A 13 9.99 0.61 15.38
N LEU A 14 9.14 0.95 16.35
CA LEU A 14 8.22 0.01 16.98
C LEU A 14 7.16 -0.49 16.00
N ALA A 15 6.56 0.40 15.23
CA ALA A 15 5.56 0.05 14.22
C ALA A 15 6.14 -0.87 13.12
N GLY A 16 7.41 -0.69 12.74
CA GLY A 16 8.08 -1.55 11.77
C GLY A 16 8.19 -3.00 12.20
N GLY A 17 8.62 -3.27 13.45
CA GLY A 17 8.74 -4.62 14.00
C GLY A 17 7.36 -5.30 14.17
N VAL A 18 6.43 -4.59 14.80
CA VAL A 18 5.06 -5.09 15.01
C VAL A 18 4.36 -5.39 13.68
N ALA A 19 4.51 -4.53 12.67
CA ALA A 19 3.88 -4.74 11.37
C ALA A 19 4.46 -5.94 10.60
N HIS A 20 5.75 -6.26 10.77
CA HIS A 20 6.34 -7.48 10.23
C HIS A 20 5.63 -8.73 10.77
N ASP A 21 5.45 -8.81 12.09
CA ASP A 21 4.80 -9.95 12.72
C ASP A 21 3.32 -10.08 12.33
N PHE A 22 2.60 -8.96 12.26
CA PHE A 22 1.23 -8.94 11.73
C PHE A 22 1.15 -9.38 10.27
N ASN A 23 2.07 -8.96 9.40
CA ASN A 23 2.09 -9.39 8.00
C ASN A 23 2.33 -10.89 7.86
N ASN A 24 3.17 -11.49 8.70
CA ASN A 24 3.39 -12.94 8.73
C ASN A 24 2.10 -13.68 9.13
N MET A 25 1.43 -13.24 10.20
CA MET A 25 0.15 -13.81 10.62
C MET A 25 -0.92 -13.70 9.53
N LEU A 26 -1.03 -12.53 8.87
CA LEU A 26 -2.00 -12.29 7.81
C LEU A 26 -1.70 -13.10 6.55
N THR A 27 -0.42 -13.28 6.21
CA THR A 27 0.00 -14.17 5.11
C THR A 27 -0.49 -15.59 5.38
N SER A 28 -0.34 -16.08 6.61
CA SER A 28 -0.80 -17.40 7.02
C SER A 28 -2.32 -17.52 6.99
N ILE A 29 -3.04 -16.58 7.59
CA ILE A 29 -4.52 -16.58 7.62
C ILE A 29 -5.09 -16.56 6.21
N LEU A 30 -4.64 -15.62 5.38
CA LEU A 30 -5.15 -15.47 4.00
C LEU A 30 -4.78 -16.68 3.14
N GLY A 31 -3.53 -17.16 3.24
CA GLY A 31 -3.05 -18.30 2.48
C GLY A 31 -3.80 -19.59 2.82
N PHE A 32 -3.95 -19.93 4.12
CA PHE A 32 -4.71 -21.11 4.50
C PHE A 32 -6.20 -20.99 4.19
N THR A 33 -6.77 -19.80 4.27
CA THR A 33 -8.16 -19.55 3.88
C THR A 33 -8.35 -19.82 2.37
N GLU A 34 -7.46 -19.30 1.52
CA GLU A 34 -7.52 -19.56 0.06
C GLU A 34 -7.32 -21.04 -0.27
N ILE A 35 -6.42 -21.73 0.44
CA ILE A 35 -6.18 -23.16 0.29
C ILE A 35 -7.42 -23.97 0.70
N ALA A 36 -8.06 -23.63 1.81
CA ALA A 36 -9.29 -24.28 2.27
C ALA A 36 -10.42 -24.07 1.25
N MET A 37 -10.63 -22.84 0.79
CA MET A 37 -11.61 -22.51 -0.24
C MET A 37 -11.39 -23.28 -1.55
N ALA A 38 -10.12 -23.50 -1.94
CA ALA A 38 -9.79 -24.24 -3.17
C ALA A 38 -10.07 -25.76 -3.09
N LYS A 39 -10.18 -26.30 -1.87
CA LYS A 39 -10.44 -27.73 -1.62
C LYS A 39 -11.93 -28.06 -1.41
N LEU A 40 -12.77 -27.06 -1.22
CA LEU A 40 -14.18 -27.23 -0.97
C LEU A 40 -14.96 -27.30 -2.28
N ASP A 41 -15.96 -28.17 -2.32
CA ASP A 41 -16.91 -28.25 -3.42
C ASP A 41 -17.72 -26.96 -3.54
N ARG A 42 -18.07 -26.60 -4.79
CA ARG A 42 -18.95 -25.45 -5.07
C ARG A 42 -20.31 -25.66 -4.42
N GLY A 43 -20.64 -24.80 -3.45
CA GLY A 43 -21.93 -24.87 -2.72
C GLY A 43 -21.79 -25.35 -1.27
N SER A 44 -20.58 -25.61 -0.76
CA SER A 44 -20.36 -25.91 0.65
C SER A 44 -20.74 -24.71 1.53
N PRO A 45 -21.54 -24.87 2.62
CA PRO A 45 -21.87 -23.78 3.55
C PRO A 45 -20.64 -23.08 4.15
N ILE A 46 -19.55 -23.83 4.36
CA ILE A 46 -18.28 -23.33 4.91
C ILE A 46 -17.62 -22.32 3.95
N GLN A 47 -17.98 -22.31 2.67
CA GLN A 47 -17.37 -21.40 1.70
C GLN A 47 -17.69 -19.93 1.97
N ASP A 48 -18.87 -19.64 2.52
CA ASP A 48 -19.27 -18.28 2.87
C ASP A 48 -18.56 -17.81 4.14
N ASP A 49 -18.39 -18.67 5.14
CA ASP A 49 -17.58 -18.37 6.33
C ASP A 49 -16.13 -18.06 5.96
N LEU A 50 -15.53 -18.84 5.05
CA LEU A 50 -14.16 -18.61 4.58
C LEU A 50 -14.03 -17.32 3.74
N LYS A 51 -15.06 -16.91 3.02
CA LYS A 51 -15.08 -15.60 2.34
C LYS A 51 -15.03 -14.46 3.35
N GLU A 52 -15.76 -14.56 4.45
CA GLU A 52 -15.74 -13.58 5.54
C GLU A 52 -14.37 -13.53 6.23
N VAL A 53 -13.78 -14.68 6.55
CA VAL A 53 -12.41 -14.75 7.11
C VAL A 53 -11.41 -14.09 6.16
N ARG A 54 -11.49 -14.38 4.86
CA ARG A 54 -10.62 -13.74 3.84
C ARG A 54 -10.84 -12.24 3.77
N ALA A 55 -12.09 -11.78 3.82
CA ALA A 55 -12.40 -10.35 3.81
C ALA A 55 -11.86 -9.65 5.06
N ALA A 56 -11.99 -10.26 6.24
CA ALA A 56 -11.42 -9.76 7.49
C ALA A 56 -9.88 -9.69 7.44
N GLY A 57 -9.23 -10.74 6.96
CA GLY A 57 -7.77 -10.77 6.77
C GLY A 57 -7.28 -9.67 5.82
N LYS A 58 -7.99 -9.42 4.71
CA LYS A 58 -7.65 -8.32 3.78
C LYS A 58 -7.82 -6.95 4.42
N ARG A 59 -8.88 -6.73 5.21
CA ARG A 59 -9.06 -5.48 5.97
C ARG A 59 -7.92 -5.27 6.98
N SER A 60 -7.53 -6.33 7.69
CA SER A 60 -6.42 -6.26 8.65
C SER A 60 -5.07 -5.97 7.97
N ALA A 61 -4.81 -6.56 6.80
CA ALA A 61 -3.61 -6.25 6.00
C ALA A 61 -3.58 -4.78 5.56
N GLU A 62 -4.73 -4.20 5.26
CA GLU A 62 -4.84 -2.79 4.91
C GLU A 62 -4.52 -1.88 6.12
N ILE A 63 -5.01 -2.23 7.31
CA ILE A 63 -4.68 -1.50 8.56
C ILE A 63 -3.18 -1.56 8.85
N VAL A 64 -2.55 -2.71 8.68
CA VAL A 64 -1.10 -2.87 8.86
C VAL A 64 -0.32 -2.05 7.83
N ARG A 65 -0.76 -2.01 6.57
CA ARG A 65 -0.19 -1.12 5.53
C ARG A 65 -0.30 0.35 5.91
N GLN A 66 -1.45 0.79 6.41
CA GLN A 66 -1.66 2.17 6.87
C GLN A 66 -0.76 2.51 8.07
N LEU A 67 -0.56 1.57 9.00
CA LEU A 67 0.36 1.72 10.12
C LEU A 67 1.82 1.85 9.64
N LEU A 68 2.22 1.03 8.65
CA LEU A 68 3.55 1.11 8.04
C LEU A 68 3.76 2.40 7.24
N ALA A 69 2.75 2.82 6.48
CA ALA A 69 2.78 4.07 5.73
C ALA A 69 2.94 5.29 6.64
N PHE A 70 2.36 5.22 7.85
CA PHE A 70 2.56 6.23 8.89
C PHE A 70 3.96 6.14 9.53
N ALA A 71 4.46 4.95 9.80
CA ALA A 71 5.71 4.71 10.52
C ALA A 71 6.95 4.97 9.66
N ARG A 72 6.87 4.84 8.35
CA ARG A 72 7.99 5.02 7.40
C ARG A 72 7.46 5.46 6.03
N ARG A 73 8.31 6.20 5.31
CA ARG A 73 8.09 6.54 3.90
C ARG A 73 7.91 5.23 3.10
N GLN A 74 6.67 4.95 2.61
CA GLN A 74 6.48 3.92 1.59
C GLN A 74 7.37 4.26 0.38
N PRO A 75 7.93 3.26 -0.33
CA PRO A 75 8.50 3.53 -1.65
C PRO A 75 7.36 4.03 -2.51
N VAL A 76 7.40 5.31 -2.77
CA VAL A 76 6.44 5.98 -3.63
C VAL A 76 6.98 5.77 -5.03
N SER A 77 6.17 5.18 -5.92
CA SER A 77 6.46 5.13 -7.35
C SER A 77 5.73 6.28 -8.05
N PRO A 78 6.28 7.51 -8.00
CA PRO A 78 5.62 8.65 -8.61
C PRO A 78 5.54 8.43 -10.11
N ARG A 79 4.35 8.64 -10.65
CA ARG A 79 4.11 8.64 -12.10
C ARG A 79 3.24 9.80 -12.48
N LEU A 80 3.29 10.18 -13.74
CA LEU A 80 2.39 11.18 -14.28
C LEU A 80 0.95 10.67 -14.18
N LEU A 81 0.14 11.34 -13.36
CA LEU A 81 -1.16 10.84 -12.92
C LEU A 81 -2.28 11.79 -13.33
N SER A 82 -3.35 11.22 -13.86
CA SER A 82 -4.67 11.85 -13.95
C SER A 82 -5.43 11.58 -12.65
N ILE A 83 -5.60 12.60 -11.80
CA ILE A 83 -6.35 12.47 -10.55
C ILE A 83 -7.79 12.05 -10.82
N ASN A 84 -8.43 12.59 -11.88
CA ASN A 84 -9.81 12.22 -12.22
C ASN A 84 -9.95 10.73 -12.52
N GLU A 85 -9.06 10.14 -13.34
CA GLU A 85 -9.08 8.71 -13.65
C GLU A 85 -8.89 7.84 -12.40
N THR A 86 -8.02 8.26 -11.50
CA THR A 86 -7.79 7.55 -10.23
C THR A 86 -9.05 7.58 -9.38
N ILE A 87 -9.68 8.75 -9.23
CA ILE A 87 -10.91 8.90 -8.44
C ILE A 87 -12.06 8.11 -9.06
N ASP A 88 -12.24 8.16 -10.37
CA ASP A 88 -13.28 7.39 -11.08
C ASP A 88 -13.17 5.89 -10.79
N GLY A 89 -11.94 5.36 -10.77
CA GLY A 89 -11.67 3.97 -10.40
C GLY A 89 -12.05 3.62 -8.95
N MET A 90 -12.02 4.61 -8.05
CA MET A 90 -12.34 4.42 -6.63
C MET A 90 -13.80 4.64 -6.26
N LEU A 91 -14.60 5.35 -7.05
CA LEU A 91 -15.96 5.78 -6.68
C LEU A 91 -16.83 4.64 -6.15
N LYS A 92 -16.75 3.46 -6.78
CA LYS A 92 -17.51 2.27 -6.34
C LYS A 92 -17.09 1.78 -4.95
N MET A 93 -15.79 1.86 -4.66
CA MET A 93 -15.26 1.48 -3.36
C MET A 93 -15.62 2.53 -2.31
N LEU A 94 -15.48 3.82 -2.62
CA LEU A 94 -15.83 4.90 -1.72
C LEU A 94 -17.31 4.87 -1.32
N ARG A 95 -18.25 4.64 -2.27
CA ARG A 95 -19.67 4.47 -1.96
C ARG A 95 -19.94 3.33 -0.99
N ARG A 96 -19.23 2.20 -1.11
CA ARG A 96 -19.35 1.10 -0.15
C ARG A 96 -18.76 1.43 1.22
N LEU A 97 -17.72 2.27 1.25
CA LEU A 97 -17.03 2.68 2.47
C LEU A 97 -17.87 3.64 3.31
N ILE A 98 -18.56 4.58 2.66
CA ILE A 98 -19.37 5.60 3.35
C ILE A 98 -20.76 5.10 3.73
N GLY A 99 -21.30 4.09 3.06
CA GLY A 99 -22.66 3.56 3.28
C GLY A 99 -23.71 4.12 2.31
N GLU A 100 -24.90 3.54 2.35
CA GLU A 100 -25.99 3.90 1.42
C GLU A 100 -26.74 5.17 1.84
N ASP A 101 -26.62 5.57 3.08
CA ASP A 101 -27.29 6.73 3.73
C ASP A 101 -26.58 8.06 3.43
N ILE A 102 -25.43 8.02 2.75
CA ILE A 102 -24.63 9.21 2.41
C ILE A 102 -24.54 9.37 0.90
N GLU A 103 -24.97 10.54 0.41
CA GLU A 103 -24.84 10.91 -0.98
C GLU A 103 -23.38 11.25 -1.31
N LEU A 104 -22.76 10.54 -2.26
CA LEU A 104 -21.44 10.91 -2.80
C LEU A 104 -21.59 11.65 -4.12
N ALA A 105 -21.31 12.93 -4.12
CA ALA A 105 -21.24 13.79 -5.31
C ALA A 105 -19.80 13.85 -5.83
N TRP A 106 -19.60 13.54 -7.10
CA TRP A 106 -18.31 13.65 -7.79
C TRP A 106 -18.39 14.74 -8.87
N ARG A 107 -17.50 15.74 -8.83
CA ARG A 107 -17.48 16.92 -9.69
C ARG A 107 -16.08 17.14 -10.27
N PRO A 108 -15.69 16.38 -11.30
CA PRO A 108 -14.39 16.55 -11.95
C PRO A 108 -14.38 17.81 -12.81
N GLN A 109 -13.26 18.54 -12.81
CA GLN A 109 -13.00 19.51 -13.87
C GLN A 109 -12.53 18.76 -15.12
N VAL A 110 -13.10 19.10 -16.27
CA VAL A 110 -12.60 18.66 -17.59
C VAL A 110 -11.21 19.27 -17.84
N ASP A 111 -10.32 18.54 -18.51
CA ASP A 111 -8.94 18.98 -18.81
C ASP A 111 -8.12 19.32 -17.55
N LEU A 112 -8.26 18.50 -16.51
CA LEU A 112 -7.48 18.64 -15.30
C LEU A 112 -5.99 18.40 -15.59
N TRP A 113 -5.14 19.26 -15.07
CA TRP A 113 -3.68 19.11 -15.17
C TRP A 113 -3.23 17.83 -14.48
N ARG A 114 -2.11 17.28 -14.94
CA ARG A 114 -1.52 16.08 -14.36
C ARG A 114 -0.55 16.43 -13.23
N VAL A 115 -0.43 15.52 -12.29
CA VAL A 115 0.50 15.61 -11.15
C VAL A 115 1.49 14.44 -11.18
N MET A 116 2.67 14.63 -10.61
CA MET A 116 3.64 13.55 -10.42
C MET A 116 3.43 12.96 -9.03
N MET A 117 2.72 11.82 -8.94
CA MET A 117 2.34 11.22 -7.66
C MET A 117 2.08 9.72 -7.81
N ASP A 118 2.18 8.98 -6.71
CA ASP A 118 1.75 7.58 -6.66
C ASP A 118 0.21 7.51 -6.54
N PRO A 119 -0.51 6.77 -7.41
CA PRO A 119 -1.96 6.63 -7.31
C PRO A 119 -2.46 6.14 -5.96
N SER A 120 -1.70 5.23 -5.31
CA SER A 120 -2.08 4.69 -3.99
C SER A 120 -2.13 5.76 -2.91
N GLN A 121 -1.40 6.86 -3.07
CA GLN A 121 -1.46 8.00 -2.16
C GLN A 121 -2.77 8.79 -2.31
N ILE A 122 -3.31 8.92 -3.53
CA ILE A 122 -4.64 9.51 -3.76
C ILE A 122 -5.71 8.61 -3.14
N ASP A 123 -5.60 7.30 -3.34
CA ASP A 123 -6.50 6.31 -2.74
C ASP A 123 -6.53 6.47 -1.21
N GLN A 124 -5.37 6.62 -0.61
CA GLN A 124 -5.21 6.76 0.84
C GLN A 124 -5.76 8.10 1.37
N ILE A 125 -5.52 9.20 0.66
CA ILE A 125 -6.10 10.51 0.98
C ILE A 125 -7.62 10.41 1.00
N LEU A 126 -8.22 9.92 -0.10
CA LEU A 126 -9.66 9.85 -0.24
C LEU A 126 -10.31 8.89 0.77
N ALA A 127 -9.73 7.71 1.00
CA ALA A 127 -10.23 6.78 1.99
C ALA A 127 -10.26 7.41 3.39
N ASN A 128 -9.17 8.07 3.81
CA ASN A 128 -9.09 8.73 5.12
C ASN A 128 -10.09 9.88 5.26
N LEU A 129 -10.21 10.73 4.23
CA LEU A 129 -11.14 11.87 4.28
C LEU A 129 -12.59 11.41 4.22
N CYS A 130 -12.95 10.45 3.37
CA CYS A 130 -14.31 9.93 3.27
C CYS A 130 -14.75 9.16 4.53
N VAL A 131 -13.85 8.40 5.18
CA VAL A 131 -14.16 7.76 6.48
C VAL A 131 -14.40 8.79 7.57
N ASN A 132 -13.59 9.85 7.62
CA ASN A 132 -13.79 10.91 8.59
C ASN A 132 -15.09 11.68 8.34
N ALA A 133 -15.40 11.98 7.07
CA ALA A 133 -16.66 12.61 6.69
C ALA A 133 -17.88 11.74 7.06
N ARG A 134 -17.83 10.43 6.79
CA ARG A 134 -18.89 9.48 7.20
C ARG A 134 -19.11 9.52 8.71
N ASP A 135 -18.03 9.48 9.49
CA ASP A 135 -18.12 9.46 10.94
C ASP A 135 -18.67 10.81 11.51
N ALA A 136 -18.54 11.91 10.75
CA ALA A 136 -19.15 13.21 11.05
C ALA A 136 -20.63 13.30 10.61
N LEU A 137 -21.16 12.29 9.94
CA LEU A 137 -22.52 12.23 9.37
C LEU A 137 -23.35 11.07 9.96
N PRO A 138 -23.56 10.98 11.28
CA PRO A 138 -24.23 9.84 11.92
C PRO A 138 -25.71 9.65 11.53
N GLN A 139 -26.32 10.65 10.94
CA GLN A 139 -27.73 10.62 10.48
C GLN A 139 -27.82 10.65 8.94
N GLY A 140 -26.72 10.30 8.24
CA GLY A 140 -26.63 10.47 6.80
C GLY A 140 -26.29 11.91 6.41
N GLY A 141 -26.14 12.15 5.10
CA GLY A 141 -25.81 13.48 4.59
C GLY A 141 -25.16 13.41 3.22
N LYS A 142 -24.24 14.36 2.97
CA LYS A 142 -23.61 14.51 1.66
C LYS A 142 -22.10 14.69 1.78
N ILE A 143 -21.37 13.96 0.93
CA ILE A 143 -19.94 14.16 0.71
C ILE A 143 -19.74 14.58 -0.75
N ALA A 144 -19.00 15.64 -1.00
CA ALA A 144 -18.64 16.10 -2.33
C ALA A 144 -17.13 16.02 -2.54
N ILE A 145 -16.72 15.44 -3.66
CA ILE A 145 -15.33 15.42 -4.11
C ILE A 145 -15.26 16.27 -5.38
N GLU A 146 -14.34 17.22 -5.43
CA GLU A 146 -14.19 18.14 -6.55
C GLU A 146 -12.72 18.26 -6.94
N THR A 147 -12.45 18.44 -8.23
CA THR A 147 -11.10 18.75 -8.73
C THR A 147 -11.14 20.03 -9.57
N ARG A 148 -10.08 20.84 -9.46
CA ARG A 148 -9.92 22.08 -10.25
C ARG A 148 -8.46 22.38 -10.54
N ASN A 149 -8.21 23.06 -11.67
CA ASN A 149 -6.94 23.71 -11.95
C ASN A 149 -6.91 25.08 -11.27
N VAL A 150 -5.89 25.35 -10.49
CA VAL A 150 -5.74 26.60 -9.73
C VAL A 150 -4.37 27.21 -10.04
N PRO A 151 -4.29 28.21 -10.91
CA PRO A 151 -3.10 29.05 -11.00
C PRO A 151 -3.07 29.97 -9.78
N LEU A 152 -1.94 30.01 -9.07
CA LEU A 152 -1.72 30.90 -7.91
C LEU A 152 -0.64 31.92 -8.28
N ASP A 153 -0.96 33.21 -8.12
CA ASP A 153 -0.01 34.29 -8.28
C ASP A 153 0.58 34.77 -6.92
N GLU A 154 1.38 35.84 -6.96
CA GLU A 154 2.00 36.36 -5.74
C GLU A 154 1.00 37.00 -4.77
N GLU A 155 -0.11 37.55 -5.27
CA GLU A 155 -1.15 38.17 -4.47
C GLU A 155 -1.99 37.09 -3.76
N ASP A 156 -2.29 35.99 -4.44
CA ASP A 156 -2.97 34.81 -3.89
C ASP A 156 -2.17 34.14 -2.75
N CYS A 157 -0.85 34.21 -2.84
CA CYS A 157 0.05 33.65 -1.84
C CYS A 157 0.16 34.52 -0.56
N ALA A 158 -0.10 35.81 -0.66
CA ALA A 158 0.09 36.76 0.45
C ALA A 158 -0.86 36.54 1.64
N GLY A 159 -1.96 35.80 1.45
CA GLY A 159 -2.95 35.47 2.49
C GLY A 159 -2.82 34.07 3.09
N HIS A 160 -1.92 33.22 2.61
CA HIS A 160 -1.86 31.83 3.02
C HIS A 160 -0.40 31.40 3.26
N GLU A 161 -0.03 31.19 4.51
CA GLU A 161 1.31 30.70 4.89
C GLU A 161 1.59 29.34 4.19
N GLY A 162 2.66 29.30 3.39
CA GLY A 162 3.13 28.07 2.73
C GLY A 162 2.76 27.93 1.24
N LEU A 163 1.84 28.73 0.70
CA LEU A 163 1.55 28.74 -0.72
C LEU A 163 2.69 29.43 -1.50
N LYS A 164 3.16 28.74 -2.55
CA LYS A 164 4.13 29.28 -3.53
C LYS A 164 3.42 29.58 -4.84
N LYS A 165 3.86 30.63 -5.54
CA LYS A 165 3.40 30.91 -6.91
C LYS A 165 3.60 29.68 -7.80
N GLY A 166 2.58 29.31 -8.56
CA GLY A 166 2.64 28.18 -9.50
C GLY A 166 1.26 27.69 -9.91
N ASN A 167 1.25 26.64 -10.71
CA ASN A 167 0.05 25.97 -11.14
C ASN A 167 -0.20 24.74 -10.26
N PHE A 168 -1.39 24.61 -9.70
CA PHE A 168 -1.76 23.54 -8.80
C PHE A 168 -3.05 22.85 -9.26
N VAL A 169 -3.14 21.57 -9.00
CA VAL A 169 -4.38 20.81 -9.04
C VAL A 169 -4.98 20.82 -7.64
N LEU A 170 -6.16 21.36 -7.51
CA LEU A 170 -6.96 21.30 -6.30
C LEU A 170 -7.76 20.00 -6.26
N LEU A 171 -7.63 19.25 -5.19
CA LEU A 171 -8.54 18.18 -4.77
C LEU A 171 -9.27 18.67 -3.51
N ALA A 172 -10.58 18.84 -3.59
CA ALA A 172 -11.40 19.23 -2.46
C ALA A 172 -12.34 18.09 -2.05
N VAL A 173 -12.43 17.85 -0.74
CA VAL A 173 -13.39 16.91 -0.15
C VAL A 173 -14.19 17.66 0.91
N SER A 174 -15.50 17.73 0.74
CA SER A 174 -16.42 18.48 1.59
C SER A 174 -17.52 17.56 2.14
N ASP A 175 -17.88 17.75 3.40
CA ASP A 175 -19.03 17.13 4.05
C ASP A 175 -19.93 18.20 4.68
N ASN A 176 -21.20 17.88 4.92
CA ASN A 176 -22.16 18.68 5.65
C ASN A 176 -22.42 18.10 7.06
N GLY A 177 -21.37 17.53 7.67
CA GLY A 177 -21.45 16.89 8.99
C GLY A 177 -21.43 17.86 10.16
N CYS A 178 -21.08 17.34 11.35
CA CYS A 178 -21.08 18.11 12.59
C CYS A 178 -20.03 19.24 12.64
N GLY A 179 -19.04 19.23 11.74
CA GLY A 179 -17.95 20.21 11.75
C GLY A 179 -17.05 20.12 12.98
N MET A 180 -16.14 21.10 13.12
CA MET A 180 -15.15 21.15 14.20
C MET A 180 -15.03 22.57 14.75
N ASP A 181 -14.76 22.68 16.05
CA ASP A 181 -14.38 23.92 16.69
C ASP A 181 -12.91 24.31 16.44
N LYS A 182 -12.54 25.53 16.80
CA LYS A 182 -11.17 26.04 16.55
C LYS A 182 -10.07 25.27 17.31
N GLU A 183 -10.39 24.75 18.49
CA GLU A 183 -9.43 24.01 19.31
C GLU A 183 -9.13 22.64 18.69
N THR A 184 -10.16 21.94 18.23
CA THR A 184 -10.06 20.70 17.48
C THR A 184 -9.30 20.93 16.17
N LEU A 185 -9.71 21.96 15.41
CA LEU A 185 -9.10 22.28 14.10
C LEU A 185 -7.59 22.53 14.20
N ALA A 186 -7.12 23.12 15.29
CA ALA A 186 -5.69 23.35 15.50
C ALA A 186 -4.87 22.06 15.71
N LYS A 187 -5.51 20.95 16.09
CA LYS A 187 -4.86 19.69 16.48
C LYS A 187 -5.10 18.53 15.52
N ILE A 188 -5.97 18.69 14.51
CA ILE A 188 -6.43 17.57 13.67
C ILE A 188 -5.33 16.81 12.93
N PHE A 189 -4.19 17.45 12.69
CA PHE A 189 -3.03 16.84 12.03
C PHE A 189 -1.99 16.29 13.02
N GLU A 190 -2.23 16.44 14.34
CA GLU A 190 -1.35 15.82 15.33
C GLU A 190 -1.54 14.29 15.33
N PRO A 191 -0.46 13.51 15.27
CA PRO A 191 -0.55 12.07 15.36
C PRO A 191 -1.24 11.61 16.65
N PHE A 192 -2.13 10.62 16.52
CA PHE A 192 -2.94 10.05 17.61
C PHE A 192 -4.01 10.96 18.18
N PHE A 193 -4.15 12.20 17.70
CA PHE A 193 -5.25 13.05 18.10
C PHE A 193 -6.59 12.53 17.54
N THR A 194 -7.56 12.33 18.40
CA THR A 194 -8.91 11.89 18.04
C THR A 194 -9.93 12.42 19.02
N THR A 195 -11.08 12.81 18.51
CA THR A 195 -12.28 13.19 19.30
C THR A 195 -13.24 12.00 19.47
N LYS A 196 -12.93 10.84 18.86
CA LYS A 196 -13.76 9.62 18.94
C LYS A 196 -13.47 8.86 20.23
N GLU A 197 -14.46 8.08 20.69
CA GLU A 197 -14.31 7.21 21.86
C GLU A 197 -13.10 6.28 21.74
N ALA A 198 -12.53 5.92 22.88
CA ALA A 198 -11.38 5.02 22.95
C ALA A 198 -11.63 3.72 22.18
N GLY A 199 -10.74 3.42 21.23
CA GLY A 199 -10.83 2.23 20.35
C GLY A 199 -11.61 2.42 19.03
N ARG A 200 -12.29 3.55 18.81
CA ARG A 200 -13.01 3.85 17.55
C ARG A 200 -12.24 4.73 16.56
N GLY A 201 -11.15 5.33 16.99
CA GLY A 201 -10.31 6.15 16.12
C GLY A 201 -8.82 5.97 16.44
N THR A 202 -7.99 5.76 15.41
CA THR A 202 -6.53 5.64 15.58
C THR A 202 -5.84 7.00 15.74
N GLY A 203 -6.49 8.10 15.37
CA GLY A 203 -5.89 9.44 15.32
C GLY A 203 -4.77 9.58 14.27
N LEU A 204 -4.62 8.61 13.35
CA LEU A 204 -3.55 8.60 12.36
C LEU A 204 -4.00 9.05 10.95
N GLY A 205 -5.30 8.98 10.66
CA GLY A 205 -5.82 9.22 9.30
C GLY A 205 -5.48 10.59 8.74
N LEU A 206 -5.74 11.67 9.47
CA LEU A 206 -5.45 13.04 9.02
C LEU A 206 -3.96 13.36 9.06
N ALA A 207 -3.22 12.84 10.04
CA ALA A 207 -1.77 12.96 10.08
C ALA A 207 -1.11 12.29 8.85
N THR A 208 -1.66 11.16 8.39
CA THR A 208 -1.24 10.48 7.14
C THR A 208 -1.54 11.35 5.92
N VAL A 209 -2.74 11.92 5.82
CA VAL A 209 -3.09 12.85 4.72
C VAL A 209 -2.11 14.01 4.66
N TYR A 210 -1.83 14.65 5.80
CA TYR A 210 -0.87 15.75 5.89
C TYR A 210 0.54 15.34 5.45
N GLY A 211 1.00 14.16 5.90
CA GLY A 211 2.29 13.61 5.50
C GLY A 211 2.39 13.36 3.99
N ILE A 212 1.37 12.76 3.38
CA ILE A 212 1.32 12.50 1.93
C ILE A 212 1.36 13.81 1.15
N VAL A 213 0.56 14.79 1.55
CA VAL A 213 0.50 16.10 0.86
C VAL A 213 1.85 16.79 0.90
N ASN A 214 2.50 16.85 2.07
CA ASN A 214 3.83 17.47 2.22
C ASN A 214 4.92 16.71 1.45
N GLN A 215 4.85 15.39 1.38
CA GLN A 215 5.81 14.56 0.61
C GLN A 215 5.75 14.86 -0.90
N ASN A 216 4.61 15.31 -1.39
CA ASN A 216 4.40 15.67 -2.79
C ASN A 216 4.47 17.20 -3.03
N ASP A 217 5.17 17.95 -2.15
CA ASP A 217 5.31 19.41 -2.23
C ASP A 217 3.96 20.16 -2.33
N GLY A 218 2.89 19.53 -1.82
CA GLY A 218 1.55 20.06 -1.80
C GLY A 218 1.24 20.86 -0.54
N LEU A 219 0.06 21.46 -0.52
CA LEU A 219 -0.50 22.17 0.64
C LEU A 219 -1.90 21.64 0.94
N ILE A 220 -2.26 21.60 2.24
CA ILE A 220 -3.61 21.27 2.68
C ILE A 220 -4.17 22.39 3.55
N ASN A 221 -5.35 22.89 3.19
CA ASN A 221 -6.14 23.85 3.94
C ASN A 221 -7.45 23.21 4.40
N VAL A 222 -7.91 23.57 5.59
CA VAL A 222 -9.16 23.03 6.17
C VAL A 222 -10.04 24.17 6.61
N TYR A 223 -11.30 24.11 6.20
CA TYR A 223 -12.37 24.99 6.62
C TYR A 223 -13.41 24.14 7.34
N SER A 224 -13.75 24.51 8.57
CA SER A 224 -14.74 23.77 9.35
C SER A 224 -15.44 24.70 10.32
N GLU A 225 -16.76 24.54 10.44
CA GLU A 225 -17.60 25.26 11.41
C GLU A 225 -18.55 24.27 12.07
N PRO A 226 -18.72 24.32 13.41
CA PRO A 226 -19.67 23.47 14.11
C PRO A 226 -21.08 23.55 13.53
N GLY A 227 -21.66 22.41 13.20
CA GLY A 227 -23.00 22.29 12.62
C GLY A 227 -23.13 22.63 11.14
N VAL A 228 -22.05 23.05 10.47
CA VAL A 228 -22.05 23.38 9.03
C VAL A 228 -21.39 22.28 8.21
N GLY A 229 -20.27 21.74 8.71
CA GLY A 229 -19.49 20.68 8.05
C GLY A 229 -18.01 21.01 7.92
N THR A 230 -17.31 20.23 7.11
CA THR A 230 -15.86 20.36 6.90
C THR A 230 -15.50 20.30 5.43
N THR A 231 -14.54 21.12 5.01
CA THR A 231 -13.93 21.09 3.66
C THR A 231 -12.42 21.01 3.77
N PHE A 232 -11.85 19.94 3.25
CA PHE A 232 -10.41 19.79 3.05
C PHE A 232 -10.05 20.20 1.61
N LYS A 233 -9.10 21.13 1.45
CA LYS A 233 -8.58 21.59 0.17
C LYS A 233 -7.11 21.21 0.05
N ILE A 234 -6.79 20.33 -0.89
CA ILE A 234 -5.44 19.84 -1.14
C ILE A 234 -4.96 20.40 -2.48
N TYR A 235 -3.85 21.09 -2.44
CA TYR A 235 -3.20 21.69 -3.62
C TYR A 235 -1.96 20.86 -3.95
N LEU A 236 -1.94 20.25 -5.13
CA LEU A 236 -0.84 19.42 -5.62
C LEU A 236 -0.16 20.14 -6.80
N PRO A 237 1.18 20.27 -6.85
CA PRO A 237 1.87 20.93 -7.94
C PRO A 237 1.55 20.26 -9.28
N MET A 238 1.21 21.08 -10.29
CA MET A 238 1.06 20.63 -11.66
C MET A 238 2.43 20.17 -12.20
N HIS A 239 2.45 19.04 -12.90
CA HIS A 239 3.62 18.60 -13.66
C HIS A 239 3.45 18.94 -15.13
N PRO A 240 4.43 19.64 -15.79
CA PRO A 240 4.38 19.89 -17.23
C PRO A 240 4.43 18.57 -18.00
N GLU A 241 3.53 18.40 -18.96
CA GLU A 241 3.39 17.14 -19.72
C GLU A 241 4.65 16.79 -20.52
N GLU A 242 5.18 15.59 -20.26
CA GLU A 242 5.84 14.80 -21.30
C GLU A 242 4.85 13.71 -21.74
N SER A 243 4.44 13.77 -23.00
CA SER A 243 3.42 12.89 -23.57
C SER A 243 3.92 11.46 -23.71
N SER A 244 3.54 10.61 -22.79
CA SER A 244 3.63 9.16 -22.97
C SER A 244 2.21 8.58 -23.07
N ARG A 245 1.81 8.22 -24.28
CA ARG A 245 0.62 7.42 -24.55
C ARG A 245 0.85 6.01 -24.01
N GLU A 246 0.49 5.72 -22.79
CA GLU A 246 0.26 4.36 -22.35
C GLU A 246 -1.23 4.05 -22.37
N GLY A 247 -1.62 3.33 -23.42
CA GLY A 247 -2.97 2.84 -23.61
C GLY A 247 -3.40 1.85 -22.54
N MET A 248 -4.71 1.82 -22.31
CA MET A 248 -5.42 0.80 -21.54
C MET A 248 -4.88 -0.61 -21.87
N ARG A 249 -4.31 -1.28 -20.91
CA ARG A 249 -4.01 -2.71 -21.03
C ARG A 249 -5.24 -3.52 -20.60
N PRO A 250 -5.61 -4.57 -21.37
CA PRO A 250 -6.66 -5.52 -20.98
C PRO A 250 -6.27 -6.26 -19.69
N GLU A 251 -7.25 -6.78 -18.96
CA GLU A 251 -7.02 -7.72 -17.84
C GLU A 251 -6.15 -8.89 -18.32
N GLU A 252 -4.89 -8.88 -17.90
CA GLU A 252 -3.95 -9.94 -18.26
C GLU A 252 -4.25 -11.20 -17.44
N GLU A 253 -4.41 -12.33 -18.11
CA GLU A 253 -4.44 -13.66 -17.49
C GLU A 253 -3.21 -13.85 -16.59
N ILE A 254 -3.42 -14.41 -15.37
CA ILE A 254 -2.32 -14.67 -14.43
C ILE A 254 -1.33 -15.63 -15.10
N PRO A 255 -0.08 -15.22 -15.33
CA PRO A 255 0.88 -16.04 -16.05
C PRO A 255 1.21 -17.30 -15.27
N LYS A 256 1.21 -18.44 -15.96
CA LYS A 256 1.58 -19.75 -15.38
C LYS A 256 3.02 -20.10 -15.75
N GLY A 257 3.71 -20.77 -14.84
CA GLY A 257 5.02 -21.39 -15.08
C GLY A 257 4.91 -22.60 -16.04
N ARG A 258 6.03 -22.99 -16.60
CA ARG A 258 6.16 -24.15 -17.50
C ARG A 258 6.90 -25.31 -16.84
N GLY A 259 6.92 -25.35 -15.51
CA GLY A 259 7.61 -26.36 -14.73
C GLY A 259 9.01 -25.96 -14.28
N GLU A 260 9.34 -24.67 -14.33
CA GLU A 260 10.59 -24.14 -13.79
C GLU A 260 10.66 -24.39 -12.28
N THR A 261 11.87 -24.63 -11.77
CA THR A 261 12.12 -24.93 -10.36
C THR A 261 12.44 -23.67 -9.58
N VAL A 262 11.71 -23.44 -8.50
CA VAL A 262 11.88 -22.34 -7.56
C VAL A 262 12.33 -22.89 -6.20
N LEU A 263 13.47 -22.42 -5.71
CA LEU A 263 13.93 -22.68 -4.35
C LEU A 263 13.38 -21.59 -3.43
N ILE A 264 12.68 -21.99 -2.38
CA ILE A 264 12.06 -21.08 -1.41
C ILE A 264 12.87 -21.19 -0.11
N ALA A 265 13.31 -20.05 0.44
CA ALA A 265 13.94 -19.96 1.75
C ALA A 265 13.15 -18.99 2.63
N GLU A 266 12.52 -19.53 3.69
CA GLU A 266 11.62 -18.80 4.60
C GLU A 266 11.62 -19.52 5.96
N ASP A 267 11.94 -18.83 7.04
CA ASP A 267 12.03 -19.42 8.37
C ASP A 267 10.67 -19.62 9.02
N GLU A 268 9.68 -18.81 8.67
CA GLU A 268 8.30 -18.98 9.11
C GLU A 268 7.60 -20.09 8.32
N GLU A 269 7.34 -21.22 8.99
CA GLU A 269 6.75 -22.41 8.35
C GLU A 269 5.44 -22.15 7.64
N THR A 270 4.60 -21.29 8.19
CA THR A 270 3.29 -20.95 7.64
C THR A 270 3.40 -20.15 6.35
N VAL A 271 4.33 -19.18 6.29
CA VAL A 271 4.62 -18.37 5.09
C VAL A 271 5.26 -19.25 4.01
N LEU A 272 6.22 -20.09 4.38
CA LEU A 272 6.85 -21.07 3.49
C LEU A 272 5.81 -21.97 2.81
N MET A 273 4.87 -22.52 3.59
CA MET A 273 3.81 -23.39 3.06
C MET A 273 2.87 -22.64 2.10
N VAL A 274 2.53 -21.38 2.40
CA VAL A 274 1.71 -20.55 1.52
C VAL A 274 2.46 -20.28 0.20
N ALA A 275 3.69 -19.80 0.27
CA ALA A 275 4.52 -19.53 -0.91
C ALA A 275 4.66 -20.76 -1.81
N LYS A 276 4.97 -21.93 -1.19
CA LYS A 276 5.05 -23.21 -1.90
C LYS A 276 3.77 -23.53 -2.65
N ARG A 277 2.61 -23.51 -1.98
CA ARG A 277 1.33 -23.88 -2.60
C ARG A 277 0.87 -22.91 -3.68
N VAL A 278 1.16 -21.61 -3.52
CA VAL A 278 0.88 -20.60 -4.53
C VAL A 278 1.69 -20.88 -5.79
N LEU A 279 2.99 -21.14 -5.65
CA LEU A 279 3.88 -21.45 -6.78
C LEU A 279 3.50 -22.75 -7.48
N GLU A 280 3.18 -23.81 -6.74
CA GLU A 280 2.72 -25.09 -7.31
C GLU A 280 1.40 -24.91 -8.11
N LYS A 281 0.46 -24.11 -7.58
CA LYS A 281 -0.79 -23.75 -8.29
C LYS A 281 -0.53 -22.96 -9.57
N LEU A 282 0.53 -22.15 -9.59
CA LEU A 282 0.98 -21.40 -10.76
C LEU A 282 1.78 -22.26 -11.75
N GLY A 283 2.03 -23.54 -11.46
CA GLY A 283 2.71 -24.48 -12.36
C GLY A 283 4.24 -24.54 -12.20
N TYR A 284 4.79 -23.98 -11.13
CA TYR A 284 6.22 -24.09 -10.80
C TYR A 284 6.50 -25.34 -9.95
N LYS A 285 7.70 -25.94 -10.10
CA LYS A 285 8.23 -26.93 -9.17
C LYS A 285 8.86 -26.20 -7.99
N THR A 286 8.67 -26.69 -6.76
CA THR A 286 9.17 -26.02 -5.57
C THR A 286 10.11 -26.89 -4.76
N LEU A 287 11.21 -26.29 -4.31
CA LEU A 287 12.12 -26.81 -3.29
C LEU A 287 11.99 -25.86 -2.09
N ALA A 288 11.77 -26.39 -0.90
CA ALA A 288 11.47 -25.57 0.27
C ALA A 288 12.52 -25.78 1.36
N ALA A 289 13.02 -24.68 1.93
CA ALA A 289 14.00 -24.67 3.03
C ALA A 289 13.53 -23.73 4.12
N ARG A 290 13.60 -24.17 5.37
CA ARG A 290 13.26 -23.36 6.56
C ARG A 290 14.46 -22.61 7.13
N ARG A 291 15.66 -22.92 6.68
CA ARG A 291 16.91 -22.32 7.14
C ARG A 291 17.83 -22.02 5.97
N PRO A 292 18.62 -20.96 6.04
CA PRO A 292 19.58 -20.62 4.97
C PRO A 292 20.53 -21.78 4.63
N ASN A 293 21.05 -22.50 5.64
CA ASN A 293 21.95 -23.63 5.42
C ASN A 293 21.26 -24.81 4.71
N GLU A 294 19.97 -25.03 4.97
CA GLU A 294 19.17 -26.03 4.26
C GLU A 294 19.00 -25.66 2.78
N ALA A 295 18.74 -24.37 2.49
CA ALA A 295 18.65 -23.89 1.12
C ALA A 295 19.97 -24.06 0.36
N ILE A 296 21.11 -23.83 1.00
CA ILE A 296 22.44 -24.08 0.41
C ILE A 296 22.63 -25.57 0.13
N ALA A 297 22.34 -26.44 1.09
CA ALA A 297 22.46 -27.89 0.91
C ALA A 297 21.56 -28.42 -0.23
N ILE A 298 20.33 -27.89 -0.34
CA ILE A 298 19.44 -28.20 -1.47
C ILE A 298 20.05 -27.70 -2.79
N ALA A 299 20.59 -26.49 -2.82
CA ALA A 299 21.21 -25.93 -4.02
C ALA A 299 22.47 -26.73 -4.46
N GLU A 300 23.22 -27.32 -3.52
CA GLU A 300 24.38 -28.18 -3.80
C GLU A 300 23.96 -29.56 -4.31
N SER A 301 22.96 -30.19 -3.67
CA SER A 301 22.60 -31.58 -3.94
C SER A 301 21.60 -31.78 -5.06
N HIS A 302 20.84 -30.75 -5.43
CA HIS A 302 19.83 -30.86 -6.48
C HIS A 302 20.47 -31.03 -7.86
N THR A 303 20.13 -32.11 -8.57
CA THR A 303 20.73 -32.48 -9.87
C THR A 303 20.14 -31.71 -11.06
N GLY A 304 18.99 -31.05 -10.87
CA GLY A 304 18.33 -30.25 -11.91
C GLY A 304 18.65 -28.76 -11.84
N ASP A 305 18.07 -28.01 -12.77
CA ASP A 305 18.17 -26.54 -12.75
C ASP A 305 17.29 -25.93 -11.66
N ILE A 306 17.85 -24.96 -10.95
CA ILE A 306 17.12 -24.05 -10.07
C ILE A 306 17.08 -22.71 -10.77
N HIS A 307 15.88 -22.28 -11.18
CA HIS A 307 15.69 -21.09 -12.01
C HIS A 307 15.56 -19.80 -11.20
N LEU A 308 14.98 -19.92 -10.00
CA LEU A 308 14.73 -18.78 -9.12
C LEU A 308 14.95 -19.18 -7.66
N LEU A 309 15.55 -18.27 -6.89
CA LEU A 309 15.52 -18.26 -5.44
C LEU A 309 14.48 -17.25 -4.99
N LEU A 310 13.47 -17.70 -4.26
CA LEU A 310 12.51 -16.86 -3.54
C LEU A 310 12.89 -16.88 -2.05
N THR A 311 13.40 -15.78 -1.49
CA THR A 311 13.94 -15.78 -0.13
C THR A 311 13.40 -14.61 0.69
N ASP A 312 13.13 -14.85 1.99
CA ASP A 312 12.94 -13.74 2.90
C ASP A 312 14.24 -12.92 3.03
N VAL A 313 14.08 -11.62 3.22
CA VAL A 313 15.20 -10.69 3.45
C VAL A 313 15.82 -10.91 4.82
N VAL A 314 15.00 -11.09 5.85
CA VAL A 314 15.43 -11.20 7.26
C VAL A 314 15.17 -12.62 7.76
N MET A 315 16.22 -13.39 7.91
CA MET A 315 16.16 -14.75 8.47
C MET A 315 17.20 -14.91 9.59
N PRO A 316 16.96 -15.82 10.56
CA PRO A 316 17.97 -16.14 11.58
C PRO A 316 19.26 -16.71 10.98
N GLN A 317 20.40 -16.40 11.58
CA GLN A 317 21.75 -16.84 11.21
C GLN A 317 22.35 -16.23 9.93
N MET A 318 21.55 -15.99 8.90
CA MET A 318 22.03 -15.47 7.61
C MET A 318 20.88 -14.74 6.91
N ASN A 319 21.09 -13.49 6.51
CA ASN A 319 20.09 -12.74 5.76
C ASN A 319 19.95 -13.25 4.30
N GLY A 320 18.82 -12.88 3.67
CA GLY A 320 18.53 -13.33 2.29
C GLY A 320 19.56 -12.89 1.26
N LYS A 321 20.20 -11.71 1.42
CA LYS A 321 21.25 -11.21 0.52
C LYS A 321 22.50 -12.11 0.60
N GLU A 322 22.93 -12.43 1.79
CA GLU A 322 24.08 -13.31 2.00
C GLU A 322 23.80 -14.72 1.47
N LEU A 323 22.60 -15.25 1.72
CA LEU A 323 22.15 -16.52 1.16
C LEU A 323 22.16 -16.49 -0.36
N ALA A 324 21.57 -15.47 -0.99
CA ALA A 324 21.55 -15.31 -2.44
C ALA A 324 22.97 -15.25 -3.03
N GLY A 325 23.89 -14.54 -2.38
CA GLY A 325 25.30 -14.48 -2.78
C GLY A 325 25.96 -15.85 -2.79
N ARG A 326 25.77 -16.65 -1.73
CA ARG A 326 26.32 -18.01 -1.64
C ARG A 326 25.73 -18.95 -2.67
N ILE A 327 24.41 -18.93 -2.88
CA ILE A 327 23.77 -19.82 -3.86
C ILE A 327 24.12 -19.42 -5.29
N LYS A 328 24.28 -18.11 -5.60
CA LYS A 328 24.76 -17.67 -6.92
C LYS A 328 26.16 -18.18 -7.28
N LEU A 329 27.04 -18.37 -6.28
CA LEU A 329 28.35 -18.98 -6.52
C LEU A 329 28.24 -20.48 -6.91
N LEU A 330 27.24 -21.19 -6.36
CA LEU A 330 26.96 -22.59 -6.66
C LEU A 330 26.19 -22.76 -7.99
N ARG A 331 25.32 -21.80 -8.27
CA ARG A 331 24.39 -21.79 -9.42
C ARG A 331 24.48 -20.45 -10.19
N PRO A 332 25.49 -20.27 -11.05
CA PRO A 332 25.60 -19.09 -11.90
C PRO A 332 24.36 -18.92 -12.78
N GLY A 333 23.81 -17.71 -12.82
CA GLY A 333 22.57 -17.42 -13.57
C GLY A 333 21.27 -17.56 -12.77
N LEU A 334 21.33 -17.96 -11.49
CA LEU A 334 20.18 -17.99 -10.60
C LEU A 334 19.57 -16.60 -10.44
N LYS A 335 18.29 -16.48 -10.74
CA LYS A 335 17.50 -15.25 -10.47
C LYS A 335 17.07 -15.23 -9.01
N VAL A 336 16.98 -14.03 -8.41
CA VAL A 336 16.64 -13.92 -7.00
C VAL A 336 15.48 -12.93 -6.84
N LEU A 337 14.43 -13.37 -6.18
CA LEU A 337 13.28 -12.57 -5.77
C LEU A 337 13.23 -12.58 -4.24
N PHE A 338 13.31 -11.39 -3.64
CA PHE A 338 13.23 -11.25 -2.19
C PHE A 338 11.79 -11.08 -1.74
N MET A 339 11.41 -11.75 -0.66
CA MET A 339 10.15 -11.51 0.05
C MET A 339 10.40 -10.59 1.24
N SER A 340 9.53 -9.63 1.48
CA SER A 340 9.66 -8.76 2.65
C SER A 340 8.32 -8.28 3.17
N GLY A 341 8.16 -8.23 4.48
CA GLY A 341 7.11 -7.45 5.14
C GLY A 341 7.41 -5.96 5.15
N TYR A 342 8.64 -5.57 4.79
CA TYR A 342 9.10 -4.18 4.67
C TYR A 342 9.06 -3.72 3.22
N THR A 343 9.02 -2.40 3.04
CA THR A 343 9.12 -1.79 1.71
C THR A 343 10.57 -1.79 1.20
N ALA A 344 10.78 -1.63 -0.12
CA ALA A 344 12.10 -1.64 -0.75
C ALA A 344 13.09 -0.67 -0.10
N ASP A 345 12.62 0.55 0.24
CA ASP A 345 13.48 1.58 0.85
C ASP A 345 13.94 1.22 2.27
N ALA A 346 13.09 0.55 3.05
CA ALA A 346 13.48 0.07 4.37
C ALA A 346 14.57 -0.99 4.29
N ILE A 347 14.56 -1.79 3.23
CA ILE A 347 15.56 -2.81 2.93
C ILE A 347 16.86 -2.17 2.44
N ALA A 348 16.78 -1.13 1.59
CA ALA A 348 17.93 -0.38 1.07
C ALA A 348 18.62 0.45 2.16
N LEU A 349 17.87 1.14 3.02
CA LEU A 349 18.38 1.94 4.14
C LEU A 349 19.20 1.14 5.17
N HIS A 350 18.94 -0.17 5.30
CA HIS A 350 19.73 -1.06 6.15
C HIS A 350 20.93 -1.71 5.43
N GLY A 351 21.24 -1.27 4.19
CA GLY A 351 22.35 -1.82 3.38
C GLY A 351 22.17 -3.29 3.00
N ILE A 352 20.96 -3.83 3.15
CA ILE A 352 20.67 -5.26 2.95
C ILE A 352 20.54 -5.56 1.46
N ILE A 353 20.03 -4.61 0.65
CA ILE A 353 19.83 -4.79 -0.79
C ILE A 353 20.24 -3.52 -1.55
N GLU A 354 20.90 -3.66 -2.70
CA GLU A 354 21.30 -2.57 -3.60
C GLU A 354 20.16 -2.15 -4.53
N GLU A 355 20.23 -0.94 -5.11
CA GLU A 355 19.26 -0.49 -6.12
C GLU A 355 19.19 -1.48 -7.31
N GLY A 356 17.96 -1.79 -7.76
CA GLY A 356 17.73 -2.70 -8.90
C GLY A 356 17.45 -4.16 -8.54
N VAL A 357 17.32 -4.51 -7.26
CA VAL A 357 16.99 -5.87 -6.82
C VAL A 357 15.47 -6.10 -6.83
N GLU A 358 15.04 -7.21 -7.42
CA GLU A 358 13.61 -7.57 -7.48
C GLU A 358 13.11 -8.11 -6.13
N PHE A 359 12.01 -7.57 -5.65
CA PHE A 359 11.38 -8.00 -4.39
C PHE A 359 9.85 -8.06 -4.50
N ILE A 360 9.21 -8.82 -3.61
CA ILE A 360 7.75 -8.90 -3.47
C ILE A 360 7.36 -8.63 -2.02
N GLN A 361 6.30 -7.86 -1.82
CA GLN A 361 5.83 -7.50 -0.48
C GLN A 361 4.89 -8.58 0.07
N LYS A 362 5.07 -8.94 1.34
CA LYS A 362 4.09 -9.72 2.11
C LYS A 362 2.92 -8.83 2.54
N PRO A 363 1.64 -9.32 2.50
CA PRO A 363 1.21 -10.70 2.21
C PRO A 363 1.22 -11.04 0.71
N LEU A 364 1.71 -12.23 0.37
CA LEU A 364 1.87 -12.70 -1.01
C LEU A 364 0.51 -12.89 -1.69
N SER A 365 0.31 -12.26 -2.85
CA SER A 365 -0.82 -12.54 -3.74
C SER A 365 -0.40 -13.41 -4.91
N SER A 366 -1.25 -14.38 -5.30
CA SER A 366 -0.97 -15.30 -6.42
C SER A 366 -0.77 -14.54 -7.75
N ALA A 367 -1.54 -13.45 -7.95
CA ALA A 367 -1.48 -12.64 -9.16
C ALA A 367 -0.17 -11.87 -9.27
N GLU A 368 0.26 -11.23 -8.18
CA GLU A 368 1.48 -10.43 -8.14
C GLU A 368 2.72 -11.30 -8.23
N LEU A 369 2.77 -12.42 -7.48
CA LEU A 369 3.86 -13.36 -7.52
C LEU A 369 4.02 -13.95 -8.92
N GLY A 370 2.93 -14.38 -9.58
CA GLY A 370 2.94 -14.93 -10.93
C GLY A 370 3.45 -13.94 -11.98
N LYS A 371 2.96 -12.69 -11.93
CA LYS A 371 3.41 -11.62 -12.85
C LYS A 371 4.91 -11.34 -12.69
N LYS A 372 5.37 -11.22 -11.45
CA LYS A 372 6.75 -10.86 -11.14
C LYS A 372 7.73 -11.95 -11.52
N ILE A 373 7.45 -13.21 -11.19
CA ILE A 373 8.30 -14.34 -11.57
C ILE A 373 8.36 -14.47 -13.10
N LYS A 374 7.22 -14.35 -13.80
CA LYS A 374 7.23 -14.43 -15.26
C LYS A 374 8.05 -13.32 -15.90
N LYS A 375 7.92 -12.09 -15.45
CA LYS A 375 8.76 -10.97 -15.91
C LYS A 375 10.23 -11.30 -15.75
N MET A 376 10.63 -11.75 -14.57
CA MET A 376 12.02 -12.15 -14.30
C MET A 376 12.49 -13.29 -15.17
N MET A 377 11.63 -14.29 -15.48
CA MET A 377 11.99 -15.43 -16.33
C MET A 377 12.14 -15.07 -17.81
N THR A 378 11.47 -14.01 -18.30
CA THR A 378 11.48 -13.60 -19.72
C THR A 378 12.52 -12.54 -20.05
N GLU A 379 13.00 -11.77 -19.08
CA GLU A 379 13.99 -10.70 -19.24
C GLU A 379 15.45 -11.19 -19.09
N GLY A 380 15.75 -12.44 -19.41
CA GLY A 380 17.09 -13.04 -19.30
C GLY A 380 17.55 -13.69 -20.57
#